data_1456cb02424c4349930a4459de2aa28a
#
_entry.id   1456cb02424c4349930a4459de2aa28a
#
_cell.length_a   1.000
_cell.length_b   1.000
_cell.length_c   1.000
_cell.angle_alpha   90.00
_cell.angle_beta   90.00
_cell.angle_gamma   90.00
#
_symmetry.space_group_name_H-M   'P 1'
#
loop_
_entity.id
_entity.type
_entity.pdbx_description
1 polymer ?
#
loop_
_entity_poly.entity_id
_entity_poly.type
_entity_poly.pdbx_seq_one_letter_code
_entity_poly.pdbx_strand_id
1 'polypeptide(L)'
;MLARLAIGLDKQPHLIAHLVSKQTAGDESGSRETLPERAANLLRQAFVTCLNDRSGQSTNGVNRDGQPEGKKRGIYTIANLCLKILFACRKTRGAAQIFENIYNQSPPLYAFPKSERVTYLYYLGRFLWANSHFYRAAMALQRAFEECHSQCLKQRRLILIYLVSANLACGRFPSRQLMSRPEAQGLYDRFEPLCRAISRGDIVEFRRVLNPGSREHAWFSFHRIDLQLRNRCEVYVWRSLIRRCFIICGDPGNPDSRKAPNLDLNALVALWRMQEIKYLETIGQKQAYVDPDFEGIEGLDTTSEEALGVPDMTSIISKVSSLMSQDLVNGYLSLKLQKIAIQGARHKGALAAGFPNIWNTIQAKSEGEVPGWKQEAKSSGGFSRPTFGPGSVINLSGAKPVGMA
;
A
#
# COMPACT_ATOMS: atom_id res chain seq x y z
N MET A 1 14.91 -14.52 -23.64
CA MET A 1 16.26 -15.09 -23.43
C MET A 1 17.18 -14.13 -22.69
N LEU A 2 17.41 -12.90 -23.18
CA LEU A 2 18.29 -11.87 -22.61
C LEU A 2 18.11 -11.66 -21.08
N ALA A 3 16.88 -11.45 -20.60
CA ALA A 3 16.59 -11.22 -19.18
C ALA A 3 16.96 -12.40 -18.28
N ARG A 4 16.78 -13.64 -18.76
CA ARG A 4 17.15 -14.85 -18.00
C ARG A 4 18.65 -15.03 -17.92
N LEU A 5 19.36 -14.79 -19.02
CA LEU A 5 20.81 -14.84 -19.09
C LEU A 5 21.43 -13.78 -18.17
N ALA A 6 20.98 -12.53 -18.26
CA ALA A 6 21.50 -11.45 -17.43
C ALA A 6 21.33 -11.73 -15.92
N ILE A 7 20.15 -12.19 -15.49
CA ILE A 7 19.91 -12.55 -14.07
C ILE A 7 20.69 -13.81 -13.66
N GLY A 8 20.85 -14.78 -14.56
CA GLY A 8 21.61 -16.01 -14.28
C GLY A 8 23.10 -15.75 -14.12
N LEU A 9 23.68 -14.97 -15.01
CA LEU A 9 25.09 -14.60 -15.00
C LEU A 9 25.46 -13.68 -13.83
N ASP A 10 24.55 -12.80 -13.42
CA ASP A 10 24.73 -11.95 -12.23
C ASP A 10 24.89 -12.76 -10.93
N LYS A 11 24.28 -13.94 -10.88
CA LYS A 11 24.42 -14.88 -9.75
C LYS A 11 25.75 -15.68 -9.78
N GLN A 12 26.43 -15.68 -10.89
CA GLN A 12 27.69 -16.41 -11.12
C GLN A 12 28.75 -15.48 -11.72
N PRO A 13 29.23 -14.47 -10.95
CA PRO A 13 30.11 -13.41 -11.46
C PRO A 13 31.45 -13.97 -12.00
N HIS A 14 31.89 -15.14 -11.54
CA HIS A 14 33.13 -15.78 -12.03
C HIS A 14 33.07 -16.14 -13.51
N LEU A 15 31.88 -16.45 -14.08
CA LEU A 15 31.74 -16.80 -15.50
C LEU A 15 31.95 -15.59 -16.43
N ILE A 16 31.78 -14.39 -15.90
CA ILE A 16 31.86 -13.13 -16.67
C ILE A 16 33.03 -12.24 -16.27
N ALA A 17 33.84 -12.66 -15.30
CA ALA A 17 34.99 -11.88 -14.79
C ALA A 17 35.92 -11.40 -15.92
N HIS A 18 36.18 -12.26 -16.93
CA HIS A 18 37.02 -11.95 -18.08
C HIS A 18 36.39 -10.91 -19.06
N LEU A 19 35.07 -10.80 -19.09
CA LEU A 19 34.38 -9.80 -19.91
C LEU A 19 34.30 -8.45 -19.19
N VAL A 20 34.16 -8.48 -17.85
CA VAL A 20 34.09 -7.26 -17.01
C VAL A 20 35.46 -6.60 -16.92
N SER A 21 36.57 -7.38 -16.82
CA SER A 21 37.92 -6.84 -16.75
C SER A 21 38.37 -6.09 -18.02
N LYS A 22 37.89 -6.48 -19.20
CA LYS A 22 38.20 -5.81 -20.46
C LYS A 22 37.51 -4.43 -20.63
N GLN A 23 36.41 -4.19 -19.93
CA GLN A 23 35.63 -2.93 -20.04
C GLN A 23 36.05 -1.88 -18.99
N THR A 24 36.77 -2.28 -17.96
CA THR A 24 37.22 -1.36 -16.88
C THR A 24 38.45 -0.51 -17.26
N ALA A 25 39.07 -0.75 -18.40
CA ALA A 25 40.25 0.02 -18.85
C ALA A 25 39.91 1.41 -19.46
N GLY A 26 38.64 1.79 -19.59
CA GLY A 26 38.22 3.00 -20.27
C GLY A 26 37.29 3.96 -19.51
N ASP A 27 36.79 3.60 -18.31
CA ASP A 27 35.77 4.42 -17.63
C ASP A 27 36.11 4.58 -16.14
N GLU A 28 36.78 5.68 -15.80
CA GLU A 28 37.16 6.01 -14.42
C GLU A 28 36.06 6.69 -13.58
N SER A 29 34.87 6.94 -14.13
CA SER A 29 33.83 7.73 -13.44
C SER A 29 32.41 7.22 -13.61
N GLY A 30 32.08 6.07 -13.03
CA GLY A 30 30.68 5.65 -13.03
C GLY A 30 30.45 4.44 -12.13
N SER A 31 29.41 4.46 -11.30
CA SER A 31 28.97 3.30 -10.55
C SER A 31 28.81 2.13 -11.53
N ARG A 32 29.51 1.04 -11.30
CA ARG A 32 29.53 -0.15 -12.19
C ARG A 32 28.09 -0.65 -12.38
N GLU A 33 27.52 -0.46 -13.58
CA GLU A 33 26.24 -1.05 -13.96
C GLU A 33 26.36 -2.56 -13.99
N THR A 34 25.47 -3.25 -13.32
CA THR A 34 25.38 -4.72 -13.36
C THR A 34 24.85 -5.19 -14.71
N LEU A 35 25.13 -6.46 -15.10
CA LEU A 35 24.61 -7.03 -16.35
C LEU A 35 23.07 -6.94 -16.47
N PRO A 36 22.31 -7.22 -15.41
CA PRO A 36 20.86 -7.03 -15.47
C PRO A 36 20.45 -5.58 -15.74
N GLU A 37 21.20 -4.60 -15.25
CA GLU A 37 20.92 -3.18 -15.54
C GLU A 37 21.19 -2.83 -16.99
N ARG A 38 22.27 -3.29 -17.55
CA ARG A 38 22.56 -3.13 -18.99
C ARG A 38 21.47 -3.78 -19.84
N ALA A 39 21.02 -4.99 -19.47
CA ALA A 39 19.90 -5.66 -20.13
C ALA A 39 18.59 -4.86 -20.01
N ALA A 40 18.31 -4.27 -18.83
CA ALA A 40 17.16 -3.41 -18.64
C ALA A 40 17.25 -2.13 -19.46
N ASN A 41 18.42 -1.51 -19.60
CA ASN A 41 18.64 -0.32 -20.41
C ASN A 41 18.46 -0.59 -21.91
N LEU A 42 18.96 -1.71 -22.42
CA LEU A 42 18.68 -2.15 -23.80
C LEU A 42 17.18 -2.36 -24.06
N LEU A 43 16.48 -3.01 -23.13
CA LEU A 43 15.03 -3.20 -23.23
C LEU A 43 14.28 -1.88 -23.14
N ARG A 44 14.78 -0.92 -22.34
CA ARG A 44 14.19 0.42 -22.27
C ARG A 44 14.32 1.17 -23.58
N GLN A 45 15.46 1.09 -24.26
CA GLN A 45 15.64 1.67 -25.60
C GLN A 45 14.65 1.06 -26.63
N ALA A 46 14.52 -0.27 -26.62
CA ALA A 46 13.54 -0.96 -27.47
C ALA A 46 12.09 -0.56 -27.13
N PHE A 47 11.79 -0.39 -25.83
CA PHE A 47 10.49 0.10 -25.36
C PHE A 47 10.18 1.50 -25.90
N VAL A 48 11.13 2.44 -25.79
CA VAL A 48 10.97 3.81 -26.32
C VAL A 48 10.78 3.80 -27.84
N THR A 49 11.49 2.93 -28.56
CA THR A 49 11.30 2.75 -30.01
C THR A 49 9.89 2.27 -30.35
N CYS A 50 9.34 1.34 -29.57
CA CYS A 50 7.96 0.87 -29.76
C CYS A 50 6.93 1.95 -29.42
N LEU A 51 7.20 2.75 -28.39
CA LEU A 51 6.30 3.81 -27.95
C LEU A 51 6.20 4.95 -28.96
N ASN A 52 7.34 5.34 -29.54
CA ASN A 52 7.46 6.44 -30.49
C ASN A 52 7.12 6.05 -31.93
N ASP A 53 6.70 4.81 -32.16
CA ASP A 53 6.33 4.35 -33.50
C ASP A 53 5.11 5.12 -34.04
N ARG A 54 5.30 5.81 -35.15
CA ARG A 54 4.27 6.59 -35.86
C ARG A 54 3.85 5.97 -37.20
N SER A 55 4.25 4.73 -37.45
CA SER A 55 3.94 4.03 -38.70
C SER A 55 2.47 3.64 -38.89
N GLY A 56 1.65 3.80 -37.82
CA GLY A 56 0.21 3.52 -37.86
C GLY A 56 -0.60 4.69 -38.44
N GLN A 57 -1.74 4.36 -39.06
CA GLN A 57 -2.68 5.34 -39.62
C GLN A 57 -3.68 5.91 -38.61
N SER A 58 -3.80 5.28 -37.42
CA SER A 58 -4.76 5.66 -36.40
C SER A 58 -4.18 6.64 -35.40
N THR A 59 -4.91 7.71 -35.12
CA THR A 59 -4.59 8.70 -34.07
C THR A 59 -4.46 8.07 -32.67
N ASN A 60 -5.20 7.00 -32.38
CA ASN A 60 -5.19 6.31 -31.10
C ASN A 60 -4.20 5.12 -31.06
N GLY A 61 -3.49 4.84 -32.15
CA GLY A 61 -2.55 3.73 -32.26
C GLY A 61 -3.19 2.34 -32.18
N VAL A 62 -4.50 2.24 -32.49
CA VAL A 62 -5.29 0.99 -32.48
C VAL A 62 -6.00 0.82 -33.83
N ASN A 63 -5.89 -0.37 -34.42
CA ASN A 63 -6.55 -0.74 -35.67
C ASN A 63 -8.08 -0.81 -35.50
N ARG A 64 -8.79 -0.91 -36.63
CA ARG A 64 -10.25 -1.13 -36.67
C ARG A 64 -10.68 -2.38 -35.88
N ASP A 65 -9.81 -3.37 -35.78
CA ASP A 65 -10.03 -4.61 -35.01
C ASP A 65 -9.74 -4.48 -33.51
N GLY A 66 -9.46 -3.27 -33.03
CA GLY A 66 -9.16 -3.02 -31.60
C GLY A 66 -7.77 -3.46 -31.17
N GLN A 67 -6.86 -3.79 -32.08
CA GLN A 67 -5.48 -4.20 -31.79
C GLN A 67 -4.47 -3.07 -32.02
N PRO A 68 -3.34 -3.02 -31.26
CA PRO A 68 -2.30 -2.02 -31.45
C PRO A 68 -1.64 -2.14 -32.81
N GLU A 69 -1.34 -1.01 -33.43
CA GLU A 69 -0.69 -0.95 -34.75
C GLU A 69 0.84 -1.02 -34.65
N GLY A 70 1.45 -1.58 -35.69
CA GLY A 70 2.90 -1.56 -35.90
C GLY A 70 3.72 -2.10 -34.72
N LYS A 71 4.78 -1.38 -34.39
CA LYS A 71 5.67 -1.72 -33.25
C LYS A 71 5.01 -1.50 -31.89
N LYS A 72 3.91 -0.75 -31.82
CA LYS A 72 3.15 -0.53 -30.56
C LYS A 72 2.63 -1.82 -29.95
N ARG A 73 2.47 -2.90 -30.72
CA ARG A 73 2.17 -4.25 -30.22
C ARG A 73 3.16 -4.73 -29.16
N GLY A 74 4.45 -4.33 -29.25
CA GLY A 74 5.51 -4.76 -28.35
C GLY A 74 5.62 -3.96 -27.05
N ILE A 75 4.86 -2.89 -26.85
CA ILE A 75 5.01 -1.98 -25.71
C ILE A 75 4.94 -2.74 -24.39
N TYR A 76 3.86 -3.47 -24.11
CA TYR A 76 3.69 -4.17 -22.84
C TYR A 76 4.56 -5.42 -22.72
N THR A 77 4.85 -6.13 -23.80
CA THR A 77 5.78 -7.26 -23.80
C THR A 77 7.16 -6.81 -23.33
N ILE A 78 7.71 -5.75 -23.93
CA ILE A 78 9.05 -5.24 -23.61
C ILE A 78 9.05 -4.57 -22.24
N ALA A 79 8.03 -3.76 -21.91
CA ALA A 79 7.89 -3.14 -20.61
C ALA A 79 7.86 -4.20 -19.48
N ASN A 80 7.08 -5.26 -19.65
CA ASN A 80 6.99 -6.35 -18.66
C ASN A 80 8.32 -7.09 -18.48
N LEU A 81 9.10 -7.27 -19.54
CA LEU A 81 10.45 -7.86 -19.43
C LEU A 81 11.40 -6.92 -18.69
N CYS A 82 11.37 -5.63 -19.00
CA CYS A 82 12.18 -4.63 -18.32
C CYS A 82 11.81 -4.54 -16.83
N LEU A 83 10.53 -4.44 -16.51
CA LEU A 83 10.02 -4.43 -15.13
C LEU A 83 10.43 -5.68 -14.38
N LYS A 84 10.36 -6.87 -15.01
CA LYS A 84 10.81 -8.12 -14.40
C LYS A 84 12.26 -8.05 -13.97
N ILE A 85 13.16 -7.52 -14.78
CA ILE A 85 14.58 -7.35 -14.44
C ILE A 85 14.73 -6.34 -13.31
N LEU A 86 14.12 -5.15 -13.42
CA LEU A 86 14.23 -4.09 -12.43
C LEU A 86 13.75 -4.54 -11.03
N PHE A 87 12.65 -5.29 -10.98
CA PHE A 87 12.15 -5.85 -9.72
C PHE A 87 13.02 -6.99 -9.18
N ALA A 88 13.65 -7.80 -10.05
CA ALA A 88 14.59 -8.82 -9.64
C ALA A 88 15.87 -8.22 -9.06
N CYS A 89 16.38 -7.15 -9.66
CA CYS A 89 17.61 -6.43 -9.23
C CYS A 89 17.37 -5.41 -8.12
N ARG A 90 16.14 -5.29 -7.61
CA ARG A 90 15.76 -4.32 -6.55
C ARG A 90 15.89 -2.84 -6.96
N LYS A 91 16.03 -2.52 -8.24
CA LYS A 91 16.17 -1.14 -8.76
C LYS A 91 14.84 -0.59 -9.28
N THR A 92 13.85 -0.54 -8.42
CA THR A 92 12.47 -0.14 -8.76
C THR A 92 12.32 1.33 -9.11
N ARG A 93 13.29 2.19 -8.76
CA ARG A 93 13.27 3.62 -9.17
C ARG A 93 13.20 3.78 -10.68
N GLY A 94 13.92 2.96 -11.44
CA GLY A 94 13.88 2.98 -12.91
C GLY A 94 12.55 2.54 -13.52
N ALA A 95 11.64 1.97 -12.75
CA ALA A 95 10.31 1.56 -13.21
C ALA A 95 9.35 2.75 -13.34
N ALA A 96 9.54 3.83 -12.57
CA ALA A 96 8.66 5.00 -12.58
C ALA A 96 8.49 5.59 -13.99
N GLN A 97 9.60 5.80 -14.70
CA GLN A 97 9.62 6.31 -16.06
C GLN A 97 8.83 5.44 -17.05
N ILE A 98 8.87 4.11 -16.88
CA ILE A 98 8.14 3.18 -17.76
C ILE A 98 6.64 3.37 -17.55
N PHE A 99 6.19 3.43 -16.29
CA PHE A 99 4.78 3.63 -15.97
C PHE A 99 4.25 4.98 -16.45
N GLU A 100 5.02 6.04 -16.28
CA GLU A 100 4.69 7.39 -16.74
C GLU A 100 4.59 7.47 -18.27
N ASN A 101 5.57 6.92 -18.98
CA ASN A 101 5.57 6.90 -20.44
C ASN A 101 4.38 6.10 -21.00
N ILE A 102 4.05 4.96 -20.40
CA ILE A 102 2.86 4.18 -20.78
C ILE A 102 1.59 5.00 -20.52
N TYR A 103 1.48 5.64 -19.38
CA TYR A 103 0.32 6.45 -19.05
C TYR A 103 0.07 7.57 -20.07
N ASN A 104 1.14 8.25 -20.51
CA ASN A 104 1.04 9.39 -21.41
C ASN A 104 0.83 9.00 -22.88
N GLN A 105 1.51 7.95 -23.37
CA GLN A 105 1.68 7.71 -24.81
C GLN A 105 1.18 6.35 -25.31
N SER A 106 0.91 5.39 -24.40
CA SER A 106 0.49 4.06 -24.85
C SER A 106 -0.96 4.03 -25.31
N PRO A 107 -1.30 3.19 -26.30
CA PRO A 107 -2.67 2.80 -26.55
C PRO A 107 -3.36 2.26 -25.30
N PRO A 108 -4.72 2.24 -25.27
CA PRO A 108 -5.46 1.74 -24.11
C PRO A 108 -5.06 0.30 -23.74
N LEU A 109 -5.01 0.00 -22.45
CA LEU A 109 -4.56 -1.30 -21.93
C LEU A 109 -5.39 -2.47 -22.47
N TYR A 110 -6.70 -2.29 -22.69
CA TYR A 110 -7.59 -3.33 -23.18
C TYR A 110 -7.25 -3.84 -24.59
N ALA A 111 -6.55 -3.05 -25.40
CA ALA A 111 -6.13 -3.45 -26.75
C ALA A 111 -5.06 -4.56 -26.74
N PHE A 112 -4.45 -4.82 -25.61
CA PHE A 112 -3.37 -5.81 -25.48
C PHE A 112 -3.86 -7.14 -24.89
N PRO A 113 -3.12 -8.26 -25.13
CA PRO A 113 -3.48 -9.57 -24.62
C PRO A 113 -3.61 -9.61 -23.09
N LYS A 114 -4.55 -10.40 -22.55
CA LYS A 114 -4.77 -10.53 -21.09
C LYS A 114 -3.50 -10.89 -20.31
N SER A 115 -2.64 -11.74 -20.85
CA SER A 115 -1.38 -12.14 -20.21
C SER A 115 -0.43 -10.96 -19.97
N GLU A 116 -0.36 -10.04 -20.94
CA GLU A 116 0.46 -8.83 -20.83
C GLU A 116 -0.15 -7.82 -19.87
N ARG A 117 -1.46 -7.62 -19.92
CA ARG A 117 -2.21 -6.73 -19.04
C ARG A 117 -2.06 -7.15 -17.56
N VAL A 118 -2.29 -8.42 -17.29
CA VAL A 118 -2.16 -8.98 -15.93
C VAL A 118 -0.74 -8.81 -15.40
N THR A 119 0.27 -9.10 -16.22
CA THR A 119 1.67 -8.95 -15.83
C THR A 119 2.02 -7.49 -15.54
N TYR A 120 1.58 -6.58 -16.39
CA TYR A 120 1.78 -5.15 -16.25
C TYR A 120 1.12 -4.60 -14.96
N LEU A 121 -0.16 -4.88 -14.76
CA LEU A 121 -0.91 -4.45 -13.59
C LEU A 121 -0.34 -5.03 -12.29
N TYR A 122 0.19 -6.24 -12.32
CA TYR A 122 0.90 -6.83 -11.18
C TYR A 122 2.16 -6.03 -10.82
N TYR A 123 3.00 -5.66 -11.79
CA TYR A 123 4.19 -4.86 -11.51
C TYR A 123 3.84 -3.43 -11.11
N LEU A 124 2.82 -2.84 -11.73
CA LEU A 124 2.30 -1.52 -11.34
C LEU A 124 1.80 -1.54 -9.90
N GLY A 125 1.00 -2.54 -9.52
CA GLY A 125 0.51 -2.67 -8.16
C GLY A 125 1.63 -2.86 -7.13
N ARG A 126 2.67 -3.63 -7.46
CA ARG A 126 3.86 -3.77 -6.62
C ARG A 126 4.67 -2.48 -6.50
N PHE A 127 4.78 -1.72 -7.58
CA PHE A 127 5.44 -0.43 -7.58
C PHE A 127 4.70 0.57 -6.69
N LEU A 128 3.39 0.67 -6.85
CA LEU A 128 2.53 1.53 -6.04
C LEU A 128 2.56 1.12 -4.55
N TRP A 129 2.58 -0.19 -4.26
CA TRP A 129 2.77 -0.70 -2.91
C TRP A 129 4.09 -0.25 -2.29
N ALA A 130 5.20 -0.39 -3.02
CA ALA A 130 6.52 0.01 -2.54
C ALA A 130 6.63 1.53 -2.26
N ASN A 131 5.86 2.34 -3.00
CA ASN A 131 5.76 3.78 -2.82
C ASN A 131 4.63 4.22 -1.86
N SER A 132 4.07 3.29 -1.08
CA SER A 132 3.01 3.56 -0.07
C SER A 132 1.68 4.09 -0.65
N HIS A 133 1.43 3.94 -1.94
CA HIS A 133 0.15 4.24 -2.58
C HIS A 133 -0.81 3.05 -2.48
N PHE A 134 -1.20 2.68 -1.27
CA PHE A 134 -1.89 1.41 -0.97
C PHE A 134 -3.25 1.27 -1.67
N TYR A 135 -4.06 2.33 -1.69
CA TYR A 135 -5.36 2.30 -2.36
C TYR A 135 -5.23 2.07 -3.87
N ARG A 136 -4.36 2.84 -4.52
CA ARG A 136 -4.05 2.69 -5.96
C ARG A 136 -3.44 1.30 -6.26
N ALA A 137 -2.58 0.80 -5.37
CA ALA A 137 -2.03 -0.56 -5.47
C ALA A 137 -3.14 -1.62 -5.40
N ALA A 138 -4.08 -1.48 -4.46
CA ALA A 138 -5.22 -2.38 -4.34
C ALA A 138 -6.08 -2.38 -5.61
N MET A 139 -6.33 -1.23 -6.23
CA MET A 139 -7.09 -1.14 -7.48
C MET A 139 -6.40 -1.87 -8.64
N ALA A 140 -5.10 -1.61 -8.85
CA ALA A 140 -4.34 -2.25 -9.93
C ALA A 140 -4.23 -3.77 -9.73
N LEU A 141 -3.96 -4.22 -8.50
CA LEU A 141 -3.86 -5.65 -8.15
C LEU A 141 -5.23 -6.35 -8.20
N GLN A 142 -6.30 -5.68 -7.84
CA GLN A 142 -7.67 -6.20 -7.96
C GLN A 142 -7.98 -6.48 -9.43
N ARG A 143 -7.72 -5.53 -10.32
CA ARG A 143 -7.92 -5.73 -11.77
C ARG A 143 -7.03 -6.84 -12.32
N ALA A 144 -5.76 -6.91 -11.91
CA ALA A 144 -4.86 -8.00 -12.26
C ALA A 144 -5.40 -9.38 -11.84
N PHE A 145 -5.96 -9.46 -10.64
CA PHE A 145 -6.52 -10.71 -10.09
C PHE A 145 -7.79 -11.15 -10.85
N GLU A 146 -8.66 -10.21 -11.18
CA GLU A 146 -9.90 -10.47 -11.93
C GLU A 146 -9.62 -10.95 -13.36
N GLU A 147 -8.65 -10.34 -14.05
CA GLU A 147 -8.28 -10.72 -15.42
C GLU A 147 -7.40 -11.96 -15.51
N CYS A 148 -6.74 -12.35 -14.41
CA CYS A 148 -5.86 -13.51 -14.40
C CYS A 148 -6.67 -14.80 -14.50
N HIS A 149 -6.28 -15.67 -15.46
CA HIS A 149 -6.97 -16.92 -15.70
C HIS A 149 -6.96 -17.84 -14.47
N SER A 150 -8.07 -18.50 -14.18
CA SER A 150 -8.27 -19.34 -12.98
C SER A 150 -7.26 -20.48 -12.85
N GLN A 151 -6.81 -21.06 -13.96
CA GLN A 151 -5.82 -22.14 -13.96
C GLN A 151 -4.39 -21.65 -13.68
N CYS A 152 -4.11 -20.35 -13.76
CA CYS A 152 -2.79 -19.79 -13.46
C CYS A 152 -2.57 -19.59 -11.96
N LEU A 153 -2.68 -20.68 -11.16
CA LEU A 153 -2.68 -20.62 -9.70
C LEU A 153 -1.43 -19.93 -9.11
N LYS A 154 -0.24 -20.16 -9.67
CA LYS A 154 1.01 -19.54 -9.20
C LYS A 154 0.99 -18.02 -9.37
N GLN A 155 0.53 -17.53 -10.51
CA GLN A 155 0.43 -16.11 -10.81
C GLN A 155 -0.66 -15.45 -9.96
N ARG A 156 -1.83 -16.08 -9.87
CA ARG A 156 -2.92 -15.62 -8.99
C ARG A 156 -2.47 -15.52 -7.54
N ARG A 157 -1.72 -16.51 -7.05
CA ARG A 157 -1.16 -16.47 -5.70
C ARG A 157 -0.23 -15.27 -5.47
N LEU A 158 0.67 -15.00 -6.42
CA LEU A 158 1.58 -13.85 -6.32
C LEU A 158 0.80 -12.52 -6.29
N ILE A 159 -0.20 -12.38 -7.15
CA ILE A 159 -1.07 -11.20 -7.14
C ILE A 159 -1.81 -11.10 -5.81
N LEU A 160 -2.38 -12.20 -5.33
CA LEU A 160 -3.19 -12.26 -4.12
C LEU A 160 -2.41 -11.84 -2.86
N ILE A 161 -1.13 -12.21 -2.73
CA ILE A 161 -0.28 -11.81 -1.61
C ILE A 161 -0.24 -10.27 -1.49
N TYR A 162 0.08 -9.58 -2.59
CA TYR A 162 0.15 -8.11 -2.60
C TYR A 162 -1.24 -7.47 -2.51
N LEU A 163 -2.26 -8.09 -3.11
CA LEU A 163 -3.64 -7.60 -3.03
C LEU A 163 -4.18 -7.64 -1.60
N VAL A 164 -3.98 -8.74 -0.88
CA VAL A 164 -4.36 -8.85 0.54
C VAL A 164 -3.60 -7.85 1.38
N SER A 165 -2.29 -7.71 1.16
CA SER A 165 -1.48 -6.72 1.87
C SER A 165 -1.96 -5.28 1.63
N ALA A 166 -2.25 -4.92 0.38
CA ALA A 166 -2.75 -3.58 0.02
C ALA A 166 -4.14 -3.31 0.62
N ASN A 167 -5.03 -4.30 0.62
CA ASN A 167 -6.33 -4.20 1.26
C ASN A 167 -6.21 -4.04 2.79
N LEU A 168 -5.31 -4.79 3.44
CA LEU A 168 -5.03 -4.64 4.87
C LEU A 168 -4.52 -3.24 5.20
N ALA A 169 -3.57 -2.72 4.41
CA ALA A 169 -3.08 -1.35 4.56
C ALA A 169 -4.16 -0.28 4.34
N CYS A 170 -5.27 -0.63 3.68
CA CYS A 170 -6.48 0.18 3.55
C CYS A 170 -7.58 -0.18 4.56
N GLY A 171 -7.31 -1.02 5.55
CA GLY A 171 -8.26 -1.41 6.59
C GLY A 171 -9.33 -2.41 6.15
N ARG A 172 -9.10 -3.15 5.05
CA ARG A 172 -10.01 -4.17 4.54
C ARG A 172 -9.42 -5.57 4.72
N PHE A 173 -10.10 -6.38 5.53
CA PHE A 173 -9.67 -7.75 5.80
C PHE A 173 -10.09 -8.73 4.70
N PRO A 174 -9.28 -9.76 4.43
CA PRO A 174 -9.64 -10.81 3.48
C PRO A 174 -10.81 -11.66 4.03
N SER A 175 -11.75 -12.01 3.15
CA SER A 175 -12.86 -12.89 3.53
C SER A 175 -12.39 -14.35 3.64
N ARG A 176 -13.07 -15.14 4.48
CA ARG A 176 -12.83 -16.59 4.58
C ARG A 176 -13.02 -17.29 3.24
N GLN A 177 -14.04 -16.88 2.46
CA GLN A 177 -14.28 -17.41 1.13
C GLN A 177 -13.13 -17.16 0.16
N LEU A 178 -12.45 -16.01 0.24
CA LEU A 178 -11.24 -15.74 -0.55
C LEU A 178 -10.10 -16.67 -0.13
N MET A 179 -9.93 -16.86 1.18
CA MET A 179 -8.82 -17.65 1.73
C MET A 179 -9.01 -19.16 1.56
N SER A 180 -10.24 -19.65 1.27
CA SER A 180 -10.51 -21.08 0.94
C SER A 180 -10.20 -21.44 -0.51
N ARG A 181 -9.87 -20.47 -1.37
CA ARG A 181 -9.53 -20.73 -2.78
C ARG A 181 -8.20 -21.46 -2.93
N PRO A 182 -8.01 -22.27 -3.98
CA PRO A 182 -6.79 -23.05 -4.18
C PRO A 182 -5.53 -22.18 -4.29
N GLU A 183 -5.62 -21.00 -4.92
CA GLU A 183 -4.51 -20.05 -5.00
C GLU A 183 -4.12 -19.43 -3.64
N ALA A 184 -5.04 -19.46 -2.68
CA ALA A 184 -4.83 -18.89 -1.34
C ALA A 184 -4.34 -19.93 -0.30
N GLN A 185 -4.09 -21.16 -0.69
CA GLN A 185 -3.69 -22.24 0.24
C GLN A 185 -2.52 -21.82 1.13
N GLY A 186 -2.65 -21.91 2.46
CA GLY A 186 -1.64 -21.53 3.45
C GLY A 186 -1.43 -20.01 3.61
N LEU A 187 -2.17 -19.15 2.90
CA LEU A 187 -2.14 -17.70 3.14
C LEU A 187 -2.95 -17.30 4.37
N TYR A 188 -4.01 -18.06 4.66
CA TYR A 188 -4.81 -17.81 5.86
C TYR A 188 -3.95 -17.83 7.12
N ASP A 189 -3.14 -18.87 7.30
CA ASP A 189 -2.27 -19.04 8.48
C ASP A 189 -1.24 -17.91 8.64
N ARG A 190 -0.88 -17.25 7.53
CA ARG A 190 0.06 -16.13 7.53
C ARG A 190 -0.60 -14.81 7.90
N PHE A 191 -1.78 -14.53 7.35
CA PHE A 191 -2.45 -13.23 7.52
C PHE A 191 -3.42 -13.19 8.71
N GLU A 192 -3.98 -14.33 9.12
CA GLU A 192 -4.99 -14.41 10.19
C GLU A 192 -4.48 -13.88 11.54
N PRO A 193 -3.28 -14.26 12.03
CA PRO A 193 -2.75 -13.71 13.28
C PRO A 193 -2.65 -12.18 13.25
N LEU A 194 -2.20 -11.62 12.11
CA LEU A 194 -2.10 -10.18 11.91
C LEU A 194 -3.49 -9.52 11.89
N CYS A 195 -4.45 -10.08 11.17
CA CYS A 195 -5.83 -9.59 11.12
C CYS A 195 -6.50 -9.61 12.50
N ARG A 196 -6.25 -10.68 13.26
CA ARG A 196 -6.77 -10.86 14.63
C ARG A 196 -6.18 -9.80 15.57
N ALA A 197 -4.86 -9.61 15.53
CA ALA A 197 -4.18 -8.61 16.34
C ALA A 197 -4.69 -7.18 16.03
N ILE A 198 -4.83 -6.82 14.75
CA ILE A 198 -5.37 -5.53 14.33
C ILE A 198 -6.81 -5.34 14.83
N SER A 199 -7.67 -6.34 14.64
CA SER A 199 -9.09 -6.23 15.02
C SER A 199 -9.30 -6.18 16.53
N ARG A 200 -8.41 -6.79 17.31
CA ARG A 200 -8.45 -6.82 18.77
C ARG A 200 -7.74 -5.63 19.42
N GLY A 201 -6.92 -4.89 18.68
CA GLY A 201 -6.06 -3.86 19.26
C GLY A 201 -4.94 -4.46 20.13
N ASP A 202 -4.43 -5.64 19.75
CA ASP A 202 -3.37 -6.36 20.45
C ASP A 202 -2.02 -5.96 19.86
N ILE A 203 -1.34 -5.02 20.53
CA ILE A 203 -0.04 -4.49 20.12
C ILE A 203 1.04 -5.57 20.25
N VAL A 204 0.97 -6.38 21.30
CA VAL A 204 1.96 -7.43 21.58
C VAL A 204 2.01 -8.44 20.45
N GLU A 205 0.86 -9.03 20.12
CA GLU A 205 0.77 -10.02 19.05
C GLU A 205 1.05 -9.41 17.67
N PHE A 206 0.59 -8.19 17.42
CA PHE A 206 0.87 -7.49 16.17
C PHE A 206 2.37 -7.32 15.91
N ARG A 207 3.10 -6.81 16.91
CA ARG A 207 4.54 -6.62 16.81
C ARG A 207 5.29 -7.94 16.78
N ARG A 208 4.86 -8.96 17.55
CA ARG A 208 5.46 -10.29 17.55
C ARG A 208 5.47 -10.90 16.14
N VAL A 209 4.36 -10.82 15.41
CA VAL A 209 4.24 -11.37 14.05
C VAL A 209 5.17 -10.67 13.05
N LEU A 210 5.36 -9.35 13.21
CA LEU A 210 6.16 -8.52 12.30
C LEU A 210 7.55 -8.15 12.87
N ASN A 211 7.95 -8.73 14.00
CA ASN A 211 9.26 -8.46 14.58
C ASN A 211 10.38 -9.14 13.78
N PRO A 212 11.46 -8.41 13.41
CA PRO A 212 12.65 -9.02 12.85
C PRO A 212 13.17 -10.16 13.74
N GLY A 213 13.40 -11.33 13.16
CA GLY A 213 13.82 -12.53 13.90
C GLY A 213 12.69 -13.53 14.20
N SER A 214 11.42 -13.14 14.10
CA SER A 214 10.33 -14.12 14.19
C SER A 214 10.24 -14.98 12.93
N ARG A 215 9.79 -16.24 13.10
CA ARG A 215 9.60 -17.16 11.98
C ARG A 215 8.56 -16.65 10.98
N GLU A 216 7.54 -15.99 11.47
CA GLU A 216 6.47 -15.38 10.66
C GLU A 216 6.99 -14.22 9.84
N HIS A 217 7.82 -13.35 10.42
CA HIS A 217 8.41 -12.18 9.77
C HIS A 217 9.23 -12.56 8.53
N ALA A 218 9.99 -13.65 8.57
CA ALA A 218 10.82 -14.10 7.45
C ALA A 218 10.01 -14.24 6.13
N TRP A 219 8.76 -14.69 6.22
CA TRP A 219 7.88 -14.82 5.07
C TRP A 219 7.41 -13.45 4.55
N PHE A 220 7.05 -12.53 5.44
CA PHE A 220 6.64 -11.16 5.07
C PHE A 220 7.82 -10.37 4.46
N SER A 221 9.00 -10.52 5.03
CA SER A 221 10.24 -9.90 4.54
C SER A 221 10.66 -10.45 3.18
N PHE A 222 10.51 -11.76 2.94
CA PHE A 222 10.74 -12.36 1.62
C PHE A 222 9.89 -11.69 0.53
N HIS A 223 8.63 -11.40 0.83
CA HIS A 223 7.72 -10.69 -0.07
C HIS A 223 7.87 -9.16 -0.02
N ARG A 224 8.68 -8.61 0.90
CA ARG A 224 8.90 -7.17 1.11
C ARG A 224 7.61 -6.41 1.38
N ILE A 225 6.82 -6.95 2.28
CA ILE A 225 5.54 -6.36 2.70
C ILE A 225 5.51 -6.06 4.19
N ASP A 226 6.53 -6.46 4.92
CA ASP A 226 6.68 -6.34 6.38
C ASP A 226 6.66 -4.89 6.86
N LEU A 227 7.54 -4.04 6.33
CA LEU A 227 7.68 -2.65 6.77
C LEU A 227 6.40 -1.83 6.53
N GLN A 228 5.81 -1.94 5.33
CA GLN A 228 4.58 -1.22 5.02
C GLN A 228 3.41 -1.71 5.87
N LEU A 229 3.29 -3.03 6.09
CA LEU A 229 2.25 -3.58 6.98
C LEU A 229 2.48 -3.14 8.42
N ARG A 230 3.72 -3.19 8.92
CA ARG A 230 4.06 -2.74 10.25
C ARG A 230 3.69 -1.27 10.47
N ASN A 231 4.18 -0.38 9.61
CA ASN A 231 3.99 1.05 9.79
C ASN A 231 2.53 1.47 9.59
N ARG A 232 1.85 0.89 8.60
CA ARG A 232 0.49 1.33 8.28
C ARG A 232 -0.55 0.67 9.16
N CYS A 233 -0.44 -0.63 9.45
CA CYS A 233 -1.46 -1.34 10.20
C CYS A 233 -1.37 -1.11 11.71
N GLU A 234 -0.22 -0.67 12.25
CA GLU A 234 -0.10 -0.30 13.66
C GLU A 234 -1.08 0.80 14.05
N VAL A 235 -1.32 1.76 13.16
CA VAL A 235 -2.32 2.83 13.34
C VAL A 235 -3.72 2.24 13.55
N TYR A 236 -4.05 1.16 12.86
CA TYR A 236 -5.34 0.47 13.04
C TYR A 236 -5.42 -0.32 14.33
N VAL A 237 -4.28 -0.85 14.81
CA VAL A 237 -4.19 -1.50 16.13
C VAL A 237 -4.52 -0.47 17.22
N TRP A 238 -3.93 0.73 17.14
CA TRP A 238 -4.23 1.82 18.08
C TRP A 238 -5.71 2.20 18.07
N ARG A 239 -6.27 2.38 16.87
CA ARG A 239 -7.71 2.69 16.74
C ARG A 239 -8.58 1.59 17.36
N SER A 240 -8.25 0.32 17.12
CA SER A 240 -9.00 -0.82 17.66
C SER A 240 -8.88 -0.91 19.18
N LEU A 241 -7.71 -0.59 19.72
CA LEU A 241 -7.46 -0.51 21.17
C LEU A 241 -8.32 0.59 21.82
N ILE A 242 -8.33 1.79 21.25
CA ILE A 242 -9.15 2.91 21.74
C ILE A 242 -10.64 2.56 21.68
N ARG A 243 -11.09 1.95 20.56
CA ARG A 243 -12.47 1.51 20.42
C ARG A 243 -12.85 0.48 21.47
N ARG A 244 -11.98 -0.48 21.79
CA ARG A 244 -12.22 -1.48 22.83
C ARG A 244 -12.22 -0.86 24.22
N CYS A 245 -11.28 0.03 24.49
CA CYS A 245 -11.25 0.78 25.74
C CYS A 245 -12.56 1.56 25.94
N PHE A 246 -13.06 2.21 24.88
CA PHE A 246 -14.36 2.91 24.93
C PHE A 246 -15.53 1.96 25.21
N ILE A 247 -15.54 0.74 24.65
CA ILE A 247 -16.61 -0.24 24.89
C ILE A 247 -16.61 -0.74 26.34
N ILE A 248 -15.42 -0.86 26.97
CA ILE A 248 -15.28 -1.43 28.31
C ILE A 248 -15.49 -0.38 29.40
N CYS A 249 -14.91 0.80 29.27
CA CYS A 249 -14.87 1.82 30.32
C CYS A 249 -15.27 3.23 29.84
N GLY A 250 -15.75 3.37 28.60
CA GLY A 250 -16.25 4.65 28.11
C GLY A 250 -17.63 4.96 28.66
N ASP A 251 -17.90 6.26 28.81
CA ASP A 251 -19.24 6.78 29.16
C ASP A 251 -20.06 6.91 27.87
N PRO A 252 -21.18 6.20 27.71
CA PRO A 252 -22.00 6.28 26.52
C PRO A 252 -22.67 7.64 26.33
N GLY A 253 -22.61 8.53 27.33
CA GLY A 253 -23.32 9.79 27.35
C GLY A 253 -24.82 9.61 27.60
N ASN A 254 -25.52 10.74 27.67
CA ASN A 254 -26.97 10.74 27.78
C ASN A 254 -27.57 11.73 26.76
N PRO A 255 -28.37 11.26 25.79
CA PRO A 255 -29.02 12.12 24.81
C PRO A 255 -29.88 13.22 25.43
N ASP A 256 -30.55 12.91 26.54
CA ASP A 256 -31.47 13.84 27.22
C ASP A 256 -30.73 14.97 27.94
N SER A 257 -29.58 14.67 28.54
CA SER A 257 -28.78 15.67 29.26
C SER A 257 -27.74 16.39 28.39
N ARG A 258 -27.73 16.20 27.08
CA ARG A 258 -26.74 16.73 26.12
C ARG A 258 -25.31 16.32 26.44
N LYS A 259 -25.08 15.32 27.29
CA LYS A 259 -23.77 14.80 27.61
C LYS A 259 -23.24 13.94 26.47
N ALA A 260 -22.16 14.39 25.83
CA ALA A 260 -21.53 13.62 24.76
C ALA A 260 -20.87 12.34 25.33
N PRO A 261 -20.87 11.22 24.57
CA PRO A 261 -20.09 10.05 24.90
C PRO A 261 -18.62 10.42 25.05
N ASN A 262 -17.97 9.89 26.09
CA ASN A 262 -16.59 10.24 26.35
C ASN A 262 -15.76 9.05 26.89
N LEU A 263 -14.45 9.14 26.73
CA LEU A 263 -13.47 8.19 27.22
C LEU A 263 -12.39 8.92 27.99
N ASP A 264 -12.06 8.43 29.20
CA ASP A 264 -10.98 8.94 30.00
C ASP A 264 -9.61 8.50 29.41
N LEU A 265 -8.71 9.45 29.23
CA LEU A 265 -7.36 9.18 28.71
C LEU A 265 -6.52 8.39 29.70
N ASN A 266 -6.74 8.55 31.04
CA ASN A 266 -5.98 7.79 32.04
C ASN A 266 -6.23 6.29 31.90
N ALA A 267 -7.48 5.87 31.65
CA ALA A 267 -7.80 4.47 31.38
C ALA A 267 -7.09 3.95 30.12
N LEU A 268 -6.99 4.79 29.09
CA LEU A 268 -6.30 4.44 27.84
C LEU A 268 -4.78 4.35 28.05
N VAL A 269 -4.19 5.27 28.81
CA VAL A 269 -2.76 5.23 29.20
C VAL A 269 -2.45 3.95 29.95
N ALA A 270 -3.23 3.61 30.99
CA ALA A 270 -3.02 2.40 31.78
C ALA A 270 -3.07 1.13 30.91
N LEU A 271 -4.07 1.02 30.03
CA LEU A 271 -4.22 -0.13 29.13
C LEU A 271 -3.06 -0.23 28.14
N TRP A 272 -2.62 0.89 27.59
CA TRP A 272 -1.53 0.90 26.62
C TRP A 272 -0.18 0.59 27.24
N ARG A 273 0.09 1.20 28.41
CA ARG A 273 1.30 0.88 29.19
C ARG A 273 1.39 -0.60 29.53
N MET A 274 0.29 -1.19 29.99
CA MET A 274 0.23 -2.64 30.27
C MET A 274 0.62 -3.49 29.03
N GLN A 275 0.13 -3.14 27.86
CA GLN A 275 0.49 -3.87 26.63
C GLN A 275 1.96 -3.65 26.24
N GLU A 276 2.49 -2.44 26.38
CA GLU A 276 3.87 -2.13 26.04
C GLU A 276 4.85 -2.85 26.97
N ILE A 277 4.59 -2.82 28.28
CA ILE A 277 5.39 -3.55 29.27
C ILE A 277 5.37 -5.06 28.95
N LYS A 278 4.19 -5.61 28.68
CA LYS A 278 4.07 -7.03 28.30
C LYS A 278 4.85 -7.36 27.01
N TYR A 279 4.88 -6.45 26.04
CA TYR A 279 5.69 -6.62 24.84
C TYR A 279 7.18 -6.64 25.16
N LEU A 280 7.67 -5.67 25.96
CA LEU A 280 9.07 -5.59 26.40
C LEU A 280 9.50 -6.85 27.17
N GLU A 281 8.63 -7.37 28.04
CA GLU A 281 8.86 -8.64 28.74
C GLU A 281 8.97 -9.81 27.75
N THR A 282 8.10 -9.86 26.75
CA THR A 282 8.08 -10.93 25.74
C THR A 282 9.37 -10.99 24.92
N ILE A 283 9.94 -9.83 24.59
CA ILE A 283 11.22 -9.74 23.85
C ILE A 283 12.46 -9.76 24.77
N GLY A 284 12.25 -9.73 26.10
CA GLY A 284 13.33 -9.70 27.07
C GLY A 284 14.14 -8.41 27.08
N GLN A 285 13.58 -7.31 26.57
CA GLN A 285 14.26 -6.02 26.50
C GLN A 285 14.15 -5.30 27.85
N LYS A 286 15.29 -5.14 28.51
CA LYS A 286 15.43 -4.46 29.81
C LYS A 286 16.09 -3.08 29.70
N GLN A 287 16.71 -2.78 28.56
CA GLN A 287 17.40 -1.53 28.31
C GLN A 287 17.00 -0.98 26.93
N ALA A 288 16.95 0.32 26.81
CA ALA A 288 16.75 0.98 25.53
C ALA A 288 17.97 0.75 24.62
N TYR A 289 17.74 0.71 23.31
CA TYR A 289 18.83 0.70 22.34
C TYR A 289 19.53 2.06 22.34
N VAL A 290 20.84 2.02 22.47
CA VAL A 290 21.72 3.17 22.31
C VAL A 290 22.57 2.93 21.06
N ASP A 291 22.68 3.92 20.20
CA ASP A 291 23.58 3.87 19.06
C ASP A 291 25.03 3.78 19.59
N PRO A 292 25.86 2.89 19.02
CA PRO A 292 27.27 2.75 19.46
C PRO A 292 28.07 4.05 19.50
N ASP A 293 27.72 5.02 18.63
CA ASP A 293 28.39 6.34 18.61
C ASP A 293 28.10 7.18 19.87
N PHE A 294 27.06 6.83 20.63
CA PHE A 294 26.66 7.46 21.89
C PHE A 294 26.87 6.59 23.13
N GLU A 295 27.55 5.45 22.98
CA GLU A 295 27.87 4.55 24.07
C GLU A 295 28.86 5.23 25.04
N GLY A 296 28.55 5.21 26.33
CA GLY A 296 29.43 5.79 27.37
C GLY A 296 29.19 7.27 27.69
N ILE A 297 28.14 7.90 27.12
CA ILE A 297 27.75 9.25 27.55
C ILE A 297 27.16 9.18 28.95
N GLU A 298 27.80 9.91 29.90
CA GLU A 298 27.32 10.01 31.29
C GLU A 298 25.94 10.68 31.34
N GLY A 299 24.99 10.09 32.09
CA GLY A 299 23.65 10.61 32.30
C GLY A 299 22.61 10.10 31.27
N LEU A 300 22.98 9.24 30.31
CA LEU A 300 22.03 8.62 29.41
C LEU A 300 21.25 7.51 30.16
N ASP A 301 19.97 7.78 30.44
CA ASP A 301 19.09 6.80 31.08
C ASP A 301 18.59 5.80 29.99
N THR A 302 18.91 4.52 30.19
CA THR A 302 18.53 3.42 29.30
C THR A 302 17.53 2.46 29.91
N THR A 303 17.19 2.65 31.19
CA THR A 303 16.42 1.68 31.99
C THR A 303 15.05 2.19 32.41
N SER A 304 14.81 3.50 32.35
CA SER A 304 13.49 4.05 32.67
C SER A 304 12.42 3.59 31.73
N GLU A 305 11.18 3.58 32.14
CA GLU A 305 10.03 3.28 31.31
C GLU A 305 9.92 4.25 30.11
N GLU A 306 10.32 5.50 30.31
CA GLU A 306 10.35 6.51 29.25
C GLU A 306 11.40 6.19 28.19
N ALA A 307 12.62 5.83 28.59
CA ALA A 307 13.68 5.39 27.69
C ALA A 307 13.30 4.12 26.92
N LEU A 308 12.58 3.21 27.56
CA LEU A 308 12.05 2.00 26.93
C LEU A 308 10.85 2.26 26.01
N GLY A 309 10.38 3.51 25.90
CA GLY A 309 9.26 3.89 25.05
C GLY A 309 7.89 3.51 25.58
N VAL A 310 7.79 3.24 26.90
CA VAL A 310 6.49 3.02 27.56
C VAL A 310 5.70 4.33 27.48
N PRO A 311 4.48 4.32 26.91
CA PRO A 311 3.77 5.55 26.61
C PRO A 311 3.33 6.30 27.89
N ASP A 312 3.56 7.59 27.89
CA ASP A 312 3.03 8.56 28.85
C ASP A 312 1.74 9.21 28.32
N MET A 313 1.18 10.14 29.07
CA MET A 313 -0.02 10.89 28.66
C MET A 313 0.22 11.67 27.37
N THR A 314 1.39 12.26 27.18
CA THR A 314 1.75 13.07 26.01
C THR A 314 1.80 12.20 24.74
N SER A 315 2.41 11.02 24.84
CA SER A 315 2.46 10.03 23.76
C SER A 315 1.05 9.59 23.34
N ILE A 316 0.15 9.35 24.28
CA ILE A 316 -1.23 8.96 24.00
C ILE A 316 -2.00 10.09 23.34
N ILE A 317 -1.86 11.32 23.83
CA ILE A 317 -2.48 12.51 23.21
C ILE A 317 -2.02 12.66 21.76
N SER A 318 -0.73 12.51 21.49
CA SER A 318 -0.16 12.58 20.14
C SER A 318 -0.76 11.52 19.22
N LYS A 319 -0.85 10.26 19.67
CA LYS A 319 -1.42 9.15 18.89
C LYS A 319 -2.90 9.34 18.64
N VAL A 320 -3.67 9.78 19.63
CA VAL A 320 -5.11 10.08 19.49
C VAL A 320 -5.32 11.23 18.50
N SER A 321 -4.55 12.31 18.61
CA SER A 321 -4.61 13.45 17.69
C SER A 321 -4.29 13.03 16.26
N SER A 322 -3.29 12.18 16.08
CA SER A 322 -2.94 11.60 14.76
C SER A 322 -4.08 10.76 14.18
N LEU A 323 -4.80 9.98 15.00
CA LEU A 323 -5.96 9.22 14.55
C LEU A 323 -7.13 10.12 14.18
N MET A 324 -7.33 11.21 14.92
CA MET A 324 -8.37 12.21 14.63
C MET A 324 -8.07 12.95 13.31
N SER A 325 -6.83 13.36 13.08
CA SER A 325 -6.42 14.04 11.83
C SER A 325 -6.59 13.14 10.59
N GLN A 326 -6.52 11.83 10.77
CA GLN A 326 -6.76 10.84 9.72
C GLN A 326 -8.25 10.47 9.58
N ASP A 327 -9.18 11.03 10.37
CA ASP A 327 -10.59 10.67 10.47
C ASP A 327 -10.84 9.19 10.82
N LEU A 328 -9.89 8.58 11.51
CA LEU A 328 -10.03 7.21 12.00
C LEU A 328 -10.73 7.15 13.37
N VAL A 329 -10.71 8.26 14.08
CA VAL A 329 -11.46 8.51 15.32
C VAL A 329 -12.11 9.90 15.20
N ASN A 330 -13.43 9.99 15.36
CA ASN A 330 -14.16 11.24 15.27
C ASN A 330 -14.50 11.75 16.66
N GLY A 331 -14.07 12.97 16.95
CA GLY A 331 -14.34 13.58 18.23
C GLY A 331 -13.44 14.78 18.47
N TYR A 332 -13.37 15.21 19.68
CA TYR A 332 -12.42 16.22 20.11
C TYR A 332 -11.73 15.79 21.42
N LEU A 333 -10.52 16.27 21.60
CA LEU A 333 -9.70 16.00 22.75
C LEU A 333 -9.75 17.17 23.72
N SER A 334 -10.17 16.93 24.95
CA SER A 334 -10.10 17.91 26.03
C SER A 334 -8.88 17.66 26.90
N LEU A 335 -7.84 18.48 26.73
CA LEU A 335 -6.60 18.38 27.52
C LEU A 335 -6.85 18.68 28.99
N LYS A 336 -7.70 19.68 29.29
CA LYS A 336 -8.03 20.07 30.66
C LYS A 336 -8.75 18.97 31.43
N LEU A 337 -9.67 18.25 30.76
CA LEU A 337 -10.44 17.17 31.38
C LEU A 337 -9.80 15.79 31.17
N GLN A 338 -8.74 15.72 30.38
CA GLN A 338 -8.07 14.46 29.98
C GLN A 338 -9.06 13.44 29.42
N LYS A 339 -9.96 13.88 28.51
CA LYS A 339 -11.02 13.05 27.92
C LYS A 339 -11.11 13.23 26.42
N ILE A 340 -11.48 12.13 25.75
CA ILE A 340 -11.93 12.14 24.36
C ILE A 340 -13.43 12.20 24.37
N ALA A 341 -14.04 13.19 23.71
CA ALA A 341 -15.49 13.27 23.51
C ALA A 341 -15.85 12.97 22.05
N ILE A 342 -16.81 12.06 21.85
CA ILE A 342 -17.24 11.60 20.51
C ILE A 342 -18.28 12.55 19.94
N GLN A 343 -18.08 13.01 18.71
CA GLN A 343 -19.01 13.86 17.98
C GLN A 343 -20.01 13.03 17.15
N GLY A 344 -21.21 13.59 16.94
CA GLY A 344 -22.21 13.01 16.04
C GLY A 344 -22.95 11.77 16.56
N ALA A 345 -22.77 11.43 17.84
CA ALA A 345 -23.35 10.24 18.45
C ALA A 345 -24.89 10.21 18.45
N ARG A 346 -25.56 11.38 18.46
CA ARG A 346 -27.03 11.49 18.44
C ARG A 346 -27.69 10.81 17.24
N HIS A 347 -27.04 10.87 16.07
CA HIS A 347 -27.64 10.38 14.82
C HIS A 347 -27.22 8.96 14.48
N LYS A 348 -26.01 8.53 14.88
CA LYS A 348 -25.40 7.27 14.44
C LYS A 348 -25.05 6.33 15.58
N GLY A 349 -25.24 6.75 16.83
CA GLY A 349 -24.73 6.05 18.01
C GLY A 349 -23.22 6.29 18.22
N ALA A 350 -22.76 6.16 19.46
CA ALA A 350 -21.39 6.53 19.85
C ALA A 350 -20.29 5.74 19.09
N LEU A 351 -20.50 4.45 18.92
CA LEU A 351 -19.49 3.60 18.23
C LEU A 351 -19.38 3.87 16.73
N ALA A 352 -20.52 4.06 16.05
CA ALA A 352 -20.53 4.30 14.61
C ALA A 352 -20.08 5.73 14.27
N ALA A 353 -20.39 6.69 15.14
CA ALA A 353 -19.97 8.07 14.96
C ALA A 353 -18.48 8.26 15.29
N GLY A 354 -18.02 7.70 16.43
CA GLY A 354 -16.65 7.86 16.91
C GLY A 354 -15.61 7.03 16.15
N PHE A 355 -16.03 5.90 15.56
CA PHE A 355 -15.12 4.97 14.91
C PHE A 355 -15.61 4.60 13.50
N PRO A 356 -15.49 5.50 12.51
CA PRO A 356 -15.95 5.26 11.15
C PRO A 356 -15.25 4.07 10.51
N ASN A 357 -15.84 3.50 9.44
CA ASN A 357 -15.22 2.41 8.72
C ASN A 357 -13.93 2.87 8.03
N ILE A 358 -12.82 2.20 8.33
CA ILE A 358 -11.48 2.57 7.85
C ILE A 358 -11.42 2.60 6.31
N TRP A 359 -11.94 1.56 5.66
CA TRP A 359 -11.97 1.48 4.21
C TRP A 359 -12.71 2.66 3.58
N ASN A 360 -13.91 2.95 4.08
CA ASN A 360 -14.73 4.05 3.54
C ASN A 360 -14.04 5.41 3.73
N THR A 361 -13.40 5.61 4.88
CA THR A 361 -12.62 6.83 5.16
C THR A 361 -11.46 7.00 4.19
N ILE A 362 -10.69 5.93 3.96
CA ILE A 362 -9.55 5.96 3.02
C ILE A 362 -10.05 6.15 1.59
N GLN A 363 -11.10 5.44 1.19
CA GLN A 363 -11.68 5.54 -0.13
C GLN A 363 -12.17 6.95 -0.44
N ALA A 364 -12.82 7.61 0.53
CA ALA A 364 -13.32 8.98 0.37
C ALA A 364 -12.20 10.02 0.19
N LYS A 365 -11.02 9.77 0.79
CA LYS A 365 -9.84 10.64 0.71
C LYS A 365 -8.89 10.27 -0.44
N SER A 366 -9.06 9.11 -1.04
CA SER A 366 -8.16 8.61 -2.07
C SER A 366 -8.63 9.04 -3.46
N GLU A 367 -7.69 9.46 -4.27
CA GLU A 367 -7.93 9.71 -5.69
C GLU A 367 -8.13 8.39 -6.42
N GLY A 368 -9.15 8.33 -7.28
CA GLY A 368 -9.48 7.15 -8.08
C GLY A 368 -8.52 6.94 -9.25
N GLU A 369 -7.74 7.94 -9.63
CA GLU A 369 -6.78 7.86 -10.71
C GLU A 369 -5.55 7.06 -10.29
N VAL A 370 -5.12 6.13 -11.15
CA VAL A 370 -3.95 5.29 -10.92
C VAL A 370 -2.89 5.67 -11.96
N PRO A 371 -1.83 6.41 -11.58
CA PRO A 371 -0.74 6.71 -12.48
C PRO A 371 -0.14 5.43 -13.09
N GLY A 372 0.02 5.41 -14.41
CA GLY A 372 0.45 4.22 -15.14
C GLY A 372 -0.69 3.38 -15.72
N TRP A 373 -1.94 3.63 -15.33
CA TRP A 373 -3.10 2.91 -15.86
C TRP A 373 -4.30 3.82 -16.08
N LYS A 374 -4.60 4.12 -17.35
CA LYS A 374 -5.85 4.78 -17.74
C LYS A 374 -6.99 3.77 -17.59
N GLN A 375 -7.80 3.97 -16.56
CA GLN A 375 -8.97 3.15 -16.33
C GLN A 375 -10.00 3.41 -17.44
N GLU A 376 -10.57 2.35 -17.97
CA GLU A 376 -11.72 2.46 -18.86
C GLU A 376 -12.87 3.09 -18.09
N ALA A 377 -13.47 4.13 -18.64
CA ALA A 377 -14.73 4.63 -18.10
C ALA A 377 -15.69 3.43 -18.06
N LYS A 378 -16.14 3.05 -16.87
CA LYS A 378 -17.19 2.06 -16.74
C LYS A 378 -18.35 2.61 -17.57
N SER A 379 -18.72 1.92 -18.64
CA SER A 379 -19.99 2.13 -19.32
C SER A 379 -21.12 1.69 -18.37
N SER A 380 -21.28 2.44 -17.31
CA SER A 380 -22.46 2.36 -16.46
C SER A 380 -23.55 3.07 -17.23
N GLY A 381 -24.51 2.33 -17.74
CA GLY A 381 -25.82 2.83 -18.13
C GLY A 381 -26.55 3.39 -16.91
N GLY A 382 -25.98 4.39 -16.28
CA GLY A 382 -26.53 5.10 -15.15
C GLY A 382 -25.86 6.47 -15.13
N PHE A 383 -26.67 7.51 -15.16
CA PHE A 383 -26.29 8.92 -15.05
C PHE A 383 -25.18 9.12 -14.01
N SER A 384 -23.93 9.22 -14.46
CA SER A 384 -22.83 9.72 -13.64
C SER A 384 -23.08 11.23 -13.45
N ARG A 385 -23.40 11.63 -12.24
CA ARG A 385 -23.32 13.05 -11.84
C ARG A 385 -21.89 13.52 -12.12
N PRO A 386 -21.71 14.58 -12.92
CA PRO A 386 -20.40 15.18 -13.12
C PRO A 386 -19.88 15.64 -11.74
N THR A 387 -18.76 15.08 -11.31
CA THR A 387 -18.01 15.57 -10.16
C THR A 387 -17.26 16.83 -10.60
N PHE A 388 -17.82 17.97 -10.24
CA PHE A 388 -17.17 19.26 -10.45
C PHE A 388 -16.03 19.42 -9.41
N GLY A 389 -14.80 19.53 -9.88
CA GLY A 389 -13.67 19.94 -9.05
C GLY A 389 -13.72 21.45 -8.74
N PRO A 390 -13.09 21.94 -7.67
CA PRO A 390 -12.99 23.36 -7.41
C PRO A 390 -12.30 24.08 -8.57
N GLY A 391 -13.01 24.96 -9.25
CA GLY A 391 -12.53 25.74 -10.39
C GLY A 391 -13.12 25.37 -11.75
N SER A 392 -14.03 24.39 -11.87
CA SER A 392 -14.70 24.07 -13.12
C SER A 392 -15.78 25.11 -13.44
N VAL A 393 -15.61 25.83 -14.55
CA VAL A 393 -16.61 26.79 -15.07
C VAL A 393 -17.67 26.00 -15.84
N ILE A 394 -18.92 26.06 -15.40
CA ILE A 394 -20.06 25.46 -16.09
C ILE A 394 -20.53 26.44 -17.16
N ASN A 395 -20.39 26.07 -18.42
CA ASN A 395 -20.96 26.85 -19.53
C ASN A 395 -22.44 26.46 -19.72
N LEU A 396 -23.34 27.34 -19.28
CA LEU A 396 -24.80 27.12 -19.32
C LEU A 396 -25.45 27.51 -20.67
N SER A 397 -24.67 27.78 -21.71
CA SER A 397 -25.17 28.22 -23.02
C SER A 397 -26.02 27.20 -23.79
N GLY A 398 -26.31 26.03 -23.21
CA GLY A 398 -27.16 24.98 -23.80
C GLY A 398 -28.39 24.56 -22.96
N ALA A 399 -28.65 25.19 -21.85
CA ALA A 399 -29.80 24.85 -21.01
C ALA A 399 -31.11 25.38 -21.66
N LYS A 400 -31.94 24.50 -22.20
CA LYS A 400 -33.33 24.84 -22.59
C LYS A 400 -34.15 25.07 -21.32
N PRO A 401 -34.98 26.15 -21.25
CA PRO A 401 -35.88 26.33 -20.14
C PRO A 401 -36.92 25.19 -20.10
N VAL A 402 -37.00 24.49 -18.98
CA VAL A 402 -38.08 23.52 -18.70
C VAL A 402 -39.29 24.31 -18.24
N GLY A 403 -40.33 24.30 -19.09
CA GLY A 403 -41.67 24.75 -18.71
C GLY A 403 -42.20 25.90 -19.55
N MET A 404 -42.87 25.55 -20.63
CA MET A 404 -44.13 26.14 -21.11
C MET A 404 -44.72 25.15 -22.13
N ALA A 405 -45.70 24.42 -21.71
CA ALA A 405 -46.75 23.88 -22.55
C ALA A 405 -48.01 24.52 -22.02
#